data_e31cd648ffcb0aec313d128336bd0f86
#
_entry.id   e31cd648ffcb0aec313d128336bd0f86
#
_cell.length_a   1.000
_cell.length_b   1.000
_cell.length_c   1.000
_cell.angle_alpha   90.00
_cell.angle_beta   90.00
_cell.angle_gamma   90.00
#
_symmetry.space_group_name_H-M   'P 1'
#
loop_
_entity.id
_entity.type
_entity.pdbx_description
1 polymer ?
#
loop_
_entity_poly.entity_id
_entity_poly.type
_entity_poly.pdbx_seq_one_letter_code
_entity_poly.pdbx_strand_id
1 'polypeptide(L)'
;MKRLLTCFVALAALAFVGCEKPGDETTGASFILEQTEVEVSGDGGAQVVNYTIKNAQQGAVVLTNCSANWIKDLSAATVGQIKFTVAPNFSGEAREAVITVQYTAVEEKFQINVKQEVSDKALFTYDVVVNEPSTLSLNVTPADLTTAYVVRTYTEEHIEAFYLQSDEALLAYDISAIEYEAYFMGQTTLNYLQNIAHKGKGFDIEFTRLFPDTNYVVYSYHVDLSTGRPCSDVYRQVIRTAKPITNTFDVEMDLEVSGAIITQTITPADKDVYYYTGYWSVKDFYTYYGMDAVMEETLVAKWNESVSLAVNTGYYAYQHVEKNCLKGDQEIVHDSLKAETDYVFFIFSVDHETGFASSAITIVEKRTDEASASDMTIDIVVEDIFQTTANVYWTASDPNGKFARSVFTKADFEALGDNDEERLEKCVNDYWFYQAVGSTDMNLTNLIPNTEYIAFAYGLDGETPNTRIFKKSFRTLSNTPGSSNISLNWDKHYNAAEVATIDDTYSNYAECTNYAVVPMSISGVSSPDEVYIMVTSLPIDYYNNEAEWLRDVAKEKNKLNLYSNYTVTAEYEKAYTVVAVAKDANGNYGKLFLDEMYLYKSDSEDVVGYVHTDNK
;
A
#
# COMPACT_ATOMS: atom_id res chain seq x y z
N MET A 1 -38.56 -28.56 34.15
CA MET A 1 -38.71 -29.59 35.22
C MET A 1 -37.54 -30.55 35.10
N LYS A 2 -36.54 -30.39 35.94
CA LYS A 2 -35.68 -31.45 36.49
C LYS A 2 -34.79 -30.77 37.54
N ARG A 3 -35.20 -30.90 38.76
CA ARG A 3 -34.38 -30.56 39.93
C ARG A 3 -33.27 -31.57 40.03
N LEU A 4 -32.02 -31.13 40.11
CA LEU A 4 -30.92 -31.95 40.61
C LEU A 4 -30.47 -31.42 41.97
N LEU A 5 -30.48 -32.31 42.85
CA LEU A 5 -30.18 -32.30 44.26
C LEU A 5 -28.70 -31.94 44.48
N THR A 6 -28.45 -30.88 45.22
CA THR A 6 -27.11 -30.54 45.71
C THR A 6 -26.84 -31.34 46.96
N CYS A 7 -25.89 -32.29 46.88
CA CYS A 7 -25.38 -32.99 48.06
C CYS A 7 -24.37 -32.09 48.79
N PHE A 8 -24.76 -31.64 49.98
CA PHE A 8 -23.84 -31.09 50.97
C PHE A 8 -22.93 -32.23 51.49
N VAL A 9 -21.65 -32.14 51.21
CA VAL A 9 -20.64 -32.93 51.94
C VAL A 9 -20.08 -32.03 53.04
N ALA A 10 -20.61 -32.20 54.24
CA ALA A 10 -19.99 -31.68 55.45
C ALA A 10 -18.73 -32.47 55.76
N LEU A 11 -17.56 -31.86 55.53
CA LEU A 11 -16.29 -32.43 56.00
C LEU A 11 -16.10 -32.11 57.46
N ALA A 12 -16.28 -33.08 58.30
CA ALA A 12 -16.03 -33.00 59.72
C ALA A 12 -14.54 -32.78 60.00
N ALA A 13 -14.24 -31.66 60.62
CA ALA A 13 -12.91 -31.40 61.18
C ALA A 13 -12.65 -32.39 62.33
N LEU A 14 -11.74 -33.35 62.12
CA LEU A 14 -11.21 -34.16 63.18
C LEU A 14 -10.28 -33.32 64.04
N ALA A 15 -10.77 -32.89 65.20
CA ALA A 15 -9.94 -32.36 66.26
C ALA A 15 -9.08 -33.50 66.83
N PHE A 16 -7.79 -33.48 66.54
CA PHE A 16 -6.84 -34.30 67.32
C PHE A 16 -6.66 -33.68 68.70
N VAL A 17 -7.28 -34.28 69.70
CA VAL A 17 -6.96 -34.01 71.10
C VAL A 17 -5.66 -34.78 71.39
N GLY A 18 -4.53 -34.10 71.27
CA GLY A 18 -3.25 -34.57 71.79
C GLY A 18 -3.19 -34.38 73.29
N CYS A 19 -2.98 -35.45 74.05
CA CYS A 19 -2.68 -35.41 75.48
C CYS A 19 -1.46 -34.50 75.73
N GLU A 20 -1.67 -33.37 76.38
CA GLU A 20 -0.57 -32.53 76.92
C GLU A 20 0.16 -33.23 78.06
N LYS A 21 1.47 -33.37 77.88
CA LYS A 21 2.39 -33.53 79.00
C LYS A 21 2.58 -32.14 79.61
N PRO A 22 2.51 -31.98 80.92
CA PRO A 22 2.80 -30.70 81.53
C PRO A 22 4.33 -30.47 81.55
N GLY A 23 4.73 -29.40 80.92
CA GLY A 23 6.06 -28.85 81.10
C GLY A 23 6.84 -28.68 79.79
N ASP A 24 6.53 -27.65 79.03
CA ASP A 24 7.48 -26.74 78.41
C ASP A 24 6.73 -25.51 77.87
N GLU A 25 6.83 -24.41 78.60
CA GLU A 25 6.36 -23.11 78.06
C GLU A 25 7.28 -22.73 76.87
N THR A 26 6.86 -23.02 75.66
CA THR A 26 7.54 -22.48 74.47
C THR A 26 7.36 -20.94 74.48
N THR A 27 8.41 -20.24 74.85
CA THR A 27 8.51 -18.76 74.83
C THR A 27 8.55 -18.16 73.42
N GLY A 28 8.24 -18.92 72.38
CA GLY A 28 8.25 -18.52 70.99
C GLY A 28 7.01 -17.67 70.61
N ALA A 29 7.24 -16.71 69.71
CA ALA A 29 6.14 -15.97 69.12
C ALA A 29 5.24 -16.90 68.30
N SER A 30 3.93 -16.71 68.35
CA SER A 30 2.99 -17.42 67.49
C SER A 30 2.01 -16.45 66.81
N PHE A 31 1.65 -16.78 65.58
CA PHE A 31 0.72 -16.02 64.74
C PHE A 31 -0.48 -16.93 64.40
N ILE A 32 -1.69 -16.45 64.57
CA ILE A 32 -2.93 -17.18 64.36
C ILE A 32 -3.83 -16.34 63.48
N LEU A 33 -4.18 -16.81 62.28
CA LEU A 33 -5.26 -16.27 61.46
C LEU A 33 -6.62 -16.78 62.03
N GLU A 34 -7.56 -15.88 62.18
CA GLU A 34 -8.93 -16.30 62.63
C GLU A 34 -9.74 -16.89 61.50
N GLN A 35 -9.41 -16.54 60.23
CA GLN A 35 -10.08 -17.02 59.03
C GLN A 35 -9.07 -17.26 57.92
N THR A 36 -9.13 -18.43 57.28
CA THR A 36 -8.25 -18.85 56.14
C THR A 36 -8.99 -18.88 54.81
N GLU A 37 -10.31 -18.74 54.80
CA GLU A 37 -11.15 -18.65 53.60
C GLU A 37 -12.08 -17.45 53.73
N VAL A 38 -12.19 -16.66 52.63
CA VAL A 38 -13.08 -15.52 52.52
C VAL A 38 -13.91 -15.67 51.25
N GLU A 39 -15.22 -15.81 51.41
CA GLU A 39 -16.18 -15.83 50.31
C GLU A 39 -16.71 -14.40 50.10
N VAL A 40 -16.68 -13.93 48.87
CA VAL A 40 -17.07 -12.56 48.50
C VAL A 40 -18.11 -12.63 47.39
N SER A 41 -19.13 -11.80 47.48
CA SER A 41 -20.09 -11.66 46.39
C SER A 41 -19.47 -11.13 45.13
N GLY A 42 -20.11 -11.31 43.98
CA GLY A 42 -19.61 -10.78 42.70
C GLY A 42 -19.41 -9.26 42.69
N ASP A 43 -20.16 -8.51 43.46
CA ASP A 43 -20.01 -7.04 43.56
C ASP A 43 -18.76 -6.61 44.33
N GLY A 44 -18.02 -7.54 44.93
CA GLY A 44 -16.79 -7.24 45.67
C GLY A 44 -17.02 -6.49 46.97
N GLY A 45 -16.06 -5.61 47.33
CA GLY A 45 -16.11 -4.74 48.49
C GLY A 45 -15.00 -4.97 49.50
N ALA A 46 -15.01 -4.16 50.57
CA ALA A 46 -13.99 -4.18 51.62
C ALA A 46 -14.08 -5.43 52.48
N GLN A 47 -12.95 -6.09 52.73
CA GLN A 47 -12.82 -7.30 53.54
C GLN A 47 -11.82 -7.06 54.67
N VAL A 48 -12.06 -7.75 55.81
CA VAL A 48 -11.18 -7.71 56.97
C VAL A 48 -11.00 -9.12 57.52
N VAL A 49 -9.77 -9.57 57.62
CA VAL A 49 -9.42 -10.83 58.27
C VAL A 49 -8.64 -10.49 59.54
N ASN A 50 -9.14 -10.98 60.69
CA ASN A 50 -8.46 -10.74 61.96
C ASN A 50 -7.36 -11.77 62.20
N TYR A 51 -6.35 -11.36 63.00
CA TYR A 51 -5.29 -12.27 63.45
C TYR A 51 -4.92 -11.93 64.90
N THR A 52 -4.35 -12.94 65.57
CA THR A 52 -3.81 -12.78 66.93
C THR A 52 -2.36 -13.17 66.98
N ILE A 53 -1.56 -12.35 67.66
CA ILE A 53 -0.13 -12.63 67.92
C ILE A 53 0.02 -12.87 69.45
N LYS A 54 0.53 -14.04 69.81
CA LYS A 54 0.95 -14.33 71.19
C LYS A 54 2.49 -14.19 71.27
N ASN A 55 2.96 -13.64 72.41
CA ASN A 55 4.38 -13.41 72.65
C ASN A 55 5.04 -12.55 71.52
N ALA A 56 4.41 -11.44 71.19
CA ALA A 56 4.86 -10.54 70.13
C ALA A 56 6.32 -10.12 70.35
N GLN A 57 7.15 -10.21 69.31
CA GLN A 57 8.56 -9.79 69.35
C GLN A 57 8.71 -8.34 68.92
N GLN A 58 9.57 -7.58 69.65
CA GLN A 58 9.80 -6.16 69.35
C GLN A 58 10.45 -6.02 67.97
N GLY A 59 9.88 -5.16 67.11
CA GLY A 59 10.39 -4.91 65.76
C GLY A 59 9.88 -5.87 64.69
N ALA A 60 9.16 -6.95 65.06
CA ALA A 60 8.55 -7.85 64.10
C ALA A 60 7.25 -7.27 63.50
N VAL A 61 7.05 -7.47 62.18
CA VAL A 61 5.93 -6.93 61.41
C VAL A 61 5.14 -8.03 60.67
N VAL A 62 3.89 -7.78 60.35
CA VAL A 62 3.08 -8.62 59.47
C VAL A 62 3.20 -8.10 58.06
N LEU A 63 3.67 -8.94 57.15
CA LEU A 63 3.79 -8.69 55.71
C LEU A 63 2.66 -9.44 54.97
N THR A 64 2.15 -8.82 53.96
CA THR A 64 1.10 -9.40 53.12
C THR A 64 1.47 -9.27 51.65
N ASN A 65 1.18 -10.27 50.84
CA ASN A 65 1.37 -10.25 49.39
C ASN A 65 0.27 -11.01 48.66
N CYS A 66 -0.16 -10.47 47.52
CA CYS A 66 -1.10 -11.15 46.62
C CYS A 66 -0.74 -10.75 45.17
N SER A 67 -0.75 -11.71 44.25
CA SER A 67 -0.48 -11.48 42.82
C SER A 67 -1.74 -11.12 42.03
N ALA A 68 -2.92 -11.34 42.59
CA ALA A 68 -4.18 -11.08 41.91
C ALA A 68 -4.45 -9.56 41.83
N ASN A 69 -4.60 -9.02 40.63
CA ASN A 69 -4.81 -7.60 40.37
C ASN A 69 -6.15 -7.07 40.87
N TRP A 70 -7.09 -7.95 41.14
CA TRP A 70 -8.43 -7.61 41.65
C TRP A 70 -8.49 -7.56 43.20
N ILE A 71 -7.44 -7.93 43.90
CA ILE A 71 -7.26 -7.66 45.33
C ILE A 71 -6.53 -6.33 45.47
N LYS A 72 -7.21 -5.30 45.99
CA LYS A 72 -6.72 -3.94 46.11
C LYS A 72 -6.51 -3.56 47.58
N ASP A 73 -5.76 -2.50 47.83
CA ASP A 73 -5.58 -1.88 49.16
C ASP A 73 -5.15 -2.88 50.25
N LEU A 74 -4.43 -3.93 49.87
CA LEU A 74 -4.00 -4.98 50.79
C LEU A 74 -3.00 -4.40 51.82
N SER A 75 -3.41 -4.46 53.12
CA SER A 75 -2.67 -3.82 54.18
C SER A 75 -2.81 -4.57 55.50
N ALA A 76 -1.72 -4.73 56.25
CA ALA A 76 -1.65 -5.18 57.61
C ALA A 76 -1.27 -4.06 58.59
N ALA A 77 -1.38 -2.80 58.19
CA ALA A 77 -0.99 -1.63 59.00
C ALA A 77 -1.83 -1.46 60.29
N THR A 78 -3.05 -2.00 60.32
CA THR A 78 -3.88 -2.03 61.52
C THR A 78 -3.54 -3.30 62.31
N VAL A 79 -3.03 -3.16 63.51
CA VAL A 79 -2.67 -4.28 64.39
C VAL A 79 -3.90 -5.18 64.62
N GLY A 80 -3.69 -6.49 64.41
CA GLY A 80 -4.74 -7.50 64.54
C GLY A 80 -5.67 -7.64 63.33
N GLN A 81 -5.42 -6.88 62.26
CA GLN A 81 -6.28 -6.91 61.06
C GLN A 81 -5.48 -6.89 59.77
N ILE A 82 -5.91 -7.73 58.81
CA ILE A 82 -5.51 -7.64 57.40
C ILE A 82 -6.74 -7.12 56.65
N LYS A 83 -6.57 -5.95 55.99
CA LYS A 83 -7.61 -5.27 55.24
C LYS A 83 -7.30 -5.35 53.75
N PHE A 84 -8.29 -5.55 52.94
CA PHE A 84 -8.18 -5.49 51.46
C PHE A 84 -9.54 -5.19 50.86
N THR A 85 -9.52 -4.70 49.63
CA THR A 85 -10.71 -4.48 48.82
C THR A 85 -10.74 -5.47 47.68
N VAL A 86 -11.89 -6.14 47.48
CA VAL A 86 -12.11 -7.03 46.34
C VAL A 86 -12.86 -6.24 45.27
N ALA A 87 -12.26 -6.13 44.08
CA ALA A 87 -12.91 -5.47 42.95
C ALA A 87 -14.13 -6.32 42.47
N PRO A 88 -15.18 -5.71 41.87
CA PRO A 88 -16.30 -6.46 41.29
C PRO A 88 -15.82 -7.49 40.24
N ASN A 89 -16.49 -8.63 40.16
CA ASN A 89 -16.18 -9.68 39.20
C ASN A 89 -17.20 -9.69 38.05
N PHE A 90 -16.80 -9.12 36.92
CA PHE A 90 -17.59 -9.10 35.69
C PHE A 90 -17.06 -10.08 34.63
N SER A 91 -16.14 -11.01 35.00
CA SER A 91 -15.50 -11.93 34.06
C SER A 91 -16.41 -13.04 33.52
N GLY A 92 -17.61 -13.19 34.08
CA GLY A 92 -18.53 -14.25 33.71
C GLY A 92 -18.26 -15.58 34.42
N GLU A 93 -17.15 -15.73 35.16
CA GLU A 93 -16.74 -16.92 35.90
C GLU A 93 -16.35 -16.55 37.34
N ALA A 94 -16.59 -17.46 38.29
CA ALA A 94 -16.10 -17.29 39.66
C ALA A 94 -14.56 -17.34 39.65
N ARG A 95 -13.92 -16.58 40.56
CA ARG A 95 -12.47 -16.50 40.62
C ARG A 95 -11.92 -16.67 42.01
N GLU A 96 -10.66 -17.08 42.11
CA GLU A 96 -9.98 -17.36 43.38
C GLU A 96 -8.62 -16.65 43.41
N ALA A 97 -8.21 -16.21 44.62
CA ALA A 97 -6.88 -15.65 44.86
C ALA A 97 -6.35 -16.10 46.23
N VAL A 98 -5.04 -16.14 46.37
CA VAL A 98 -4.36 -16.47 47.62
C VAL A 98 -3.57 -15.24 48.11
N ILE A 99 -3.93 -14.76 49.32
CA ILE A 99 -3.13 -13.76 50.03
C ILE A 99 -2.16 -14.49 50.94
N THR A 100 -0.87 -14.30 50.72
CA THR A 100 0.16 -14.82 51.61
C THR A 100 0.43 -13.84 52.73
N VAL A 101 0.44 -14.33 53.96
CA VAL A 101 0.69 -13.56 55.18
C VAL A 101 1.92 -14.14 55.91
N GLN A 102 2.85 -13.30 56.29
CA GLN A 102 4.03 -13.66 57.06
C GLN A 102 4.24 -12.73 58.25
N TYR A 103 4.29 -13.28 59.44
CA TYR A 103 4.78 -12.57 60.63
C TYR A 103 6.29 -12.80 60.71
N THR A 104 7.07 -11.73 60.69
CA THR A 104 8.56 -11.84 60.55
C THR A 104 9.25 -12.51 61.70
N ALA A 105 8.61 -12.73 62.85
CA ALA A 105 9.14 -13.47 63.97
C ALA A 105 8.84 -14.97 63.92
N VAL A 106 8.12 -15.45 62.88
CA VAL A 106 7.76 -16.86 62.69
C VAL A 106 8.16 -17.25 61.26
N GLU A 107 8.79 -18.42 61.10
CA GLU A 107 9.20 -18.89 59.75
C GLU A 107 8.03 -19.33 58.87
N GLU A 108 6.95 -19.75 59.45
CA GLU A 108 5.73 -20.22 58.78
C GLU A 108 5.04 -19.09 58.04
N LYS A 109 4.56 -19.40 56.80
CA LYS A 109 3.70 -18.52 56.00
C LYS A 109 2.29 -19.01 56.06
N PHE A 110 1.38 -18.07 56.24
CA PHE A 110 -0.06 -18.32 56.33
C PHE A 110 -0.74 -17.89 55.03
N GLN A 111 -1.89 -18.47 54.70
CA GLN A 111 -2.64 -18.20 53.48
C GLN A 111 -4.08 -17.85 53.81
N ILE A 112 -4.61 -16.85 53.08
CA ILE A 112 -6.03 -16.54 53.05
C ILE A 112 -6.50 -16.81 51.61
N ASN A 113 -7.39 -17.78 51.44
CA ASN A 113 -7.99 -18.09 50.14
C ASN A 113 -9.23 -17.21 49.96
N VAL A 114 -9.25 -16.36 48.96
CA VAL A 114 -10.36 -15.49 48.63
C VAL A 114 -11.07 -16.08 47.42
N LYS A 115 -12.37 -16.38 47.58
CA LYS A 115 -13.26 -16.87 46.52
C LYS A 115 -14.29 -15.81 46.22
N GLN A 116 -14.48 -15.47 44.96
CA GLN A 116 -15.46 -14.48 44.54
C GLN A 116 -16.40 -15.02 43.49
N GLU A 117 -17.70 -14.90 43.74
CA GLU A 117 -18.75 -15.17 42.78
C GLU A 117 -18.75 -14.16 41.62
N VAL A 118 -19.53 -14.46 40.57
CA VAL A 118 -19.78 -13.52 39.46
C VAL A 118 -20.76 -12.44 39.89
N SER A 119 -20.55 -11.20 39.48
CA SER A 119 -21.55 -10.14 39.70
C SER A 119 -22.76 -10.34 38.80
N ASP A 120 -23.95 -10.16 39.37
CA ASP A 120 -25.22 -10.15 38.63
C ASP A 120 -25.40 -8.85 37.80
N LYS A 121 -24.54 -7.86 38.00
CA LYS A 121 -24.58 -6.56 37.29
C LYS A 121 -23.72 -6.60 36.04
N ALA A 122 -24.23 -6.02 34.98
CA ALA A 122 -23.38 -5.75 33.81
C ALA A 122 -22.34 -4.67 34.13
N LEU A 123 -21.09 -4.87 33.67
CA LEU A 123 -20.00 -3.88 33.85
C LEU A 123 -20.37 -2.52 33.23
N PHE A 124 -21.03 -2.55 32.08
CA PHE A 124 -21.62 -1.40 31.39
C PHE A 124 -23.02 -1.76 30.86
N THR A 125 -23.83 -0.75 30.61
CA THR A 125 -25.08 -0.89 29.84
C THR A 125 -25.08 0.17 28.75
N TYR A 126 -25.50 -0.21 27.55
CA TYR A 126 -25.64 0.68 26.40
C TYR A 126 -27.12 0.86 26.07
N ASP A 127 -27.53 2.13 25.93
CA ASP A 127 -28.82 2.53 25.41
C ASP A 127 -28.60 3.22 24.06
N VAL A 128 -29.11 2.60 23.00
CA VAL A 128 -28.95 3.08 21.64
C VAL A 128 -29.88 4.26 21.40
N VAL A 129 -29.34 5.45 21.19
CA VAL A 129 -30.09 6.70 20.97
C VAL A 129 -30.34 6.96 19.50
N VAL A 130 -29.26 6.78 18.68
CA VAL A 130 -29.30 6.91 17.23
C VAL A 130 -28.72 5.66 16.60
N ASN A 131 -29.40 5.13 15.60
CA ASN A 131 -28.92 4.04 14.77
C ASN A 131 -29.29 4.33 13.31
N GLU A 132 -28.39 5.00 12.61
CA GLU A 132 -28.49 5.35 11.22
C GLU A 132 -27.49 4.52 10.38
N PRO A 133 -27.56 4.56 9.06
CA PRO A 133 -26.65 3.78 8.20
C PRO A 133 -25.16 4.00 8.48
N SER A 134 -24.77 5.23 8.82
CA SER A 134 -23.36 5.59 9.05
C SER A 134 -23.08 6.19 10.43
N THR A 135 -24.08 6.25 11.29
CA THR A 135 -23.98 6.88 12.62
C THR A 135 -24.64 6.02 13.69
N LEU A 136 -23.93 5.82 14.78
CA LEU A 136 -24.43 5.18 15.99
C LEU A 136 -24.18 6.13 17.17
N SER A 137 -25.22 6.44 17.97
CA SER A 137 -25.07 7.19 19.22
C SER A 137 -25.59 6.38 20.38
N LEU A 138 -24.87 6.38 21.49
CA LEU A 138 -25.12 5.59 22.67
C LEU A 138 -25.11 6.43 23.95
N ASN A 139 -26.06 6.13 24.86
CA ASN A 139 -25.88 6.45 26.25
C ASN A 139 -25.21 5.26 26.97
N VAL A 140 -24.13 5.52 27.69
CA VAL A 140 -23.38 4.49 28.39
C VAL A 140 -23.47 4.69 29.90
N THR A 141 -23.87 3.65 30.59
CA THR A 141 -23.93 3.66 32.07
C THR A 141 -23.00 2.59 32.61
N PRO A 142 -21.82 2.98 33.20
CA PRO A 142 -20.94 2.04 33.88
C PRO A 142 -21.49 1.64 35.26
N ALA A 143 -21.16 0.45 35.71
CA ALA A 143 -21.50 0.00 37.08
C ALA A 143 -20.71 0.82 38.12
N ASP A 144 -19.47 1.21 37.84
CA ASP A 144 -18.67 2.14 38.63
C ASP A 144 -18.68 3.53 37.99
N LEU A 145 -19.38 4.47 38.62
CA LEU A 145 -19.49 5.86 38.18
C LEU A 145 -18.23 6.71 38.51
N THR A 146 -17.29 6.17 39.26
CA THR A 146 -16.16 6.92 39.81
C THR A 146 -14.86 6.74 39.00
N THR A 147 -14.72 5.60 38.37
CA THR A 147 -13.56 5.27 37.54
C THR A 147 -13.79 5.70 36.09
N ALA A 148 -12.76 6.25 35.44
CA ALA A 148 -12.81 6.63 34.04
C ALA A 148 -12.89 5.38 33.15
N TYR A 149 -13.49 5.51 31.97
CA TYR A 149 -13.60 4.42 30.99
C TYR A 149 -13.51 4.96 29.57
N VAL A 150 -13.17 4.08 28.65
CA VAL A 150 -13.21 4.34 27.20
C VAL A 150 -14.35 3.56 26.55
N VAL A 151 -14.89 4.09 25.47
CA VAL A 151 -15.89 3.43 24.61
C VAL A 151 -15.34 3.45 23.19
N ARG A 152 -15.21 2.28 22.58
CA ARG A 152 -14.65 2.12 21.24
C ARG A 152 -15.49 1.15 20.43
N THR A 153 -15.24 1.09 19.13
CA THR A 153 -15.92 0.15 18.25
C THR A 153 -15.02 -0.31 17.12
N TYR A 154 -15.20 -1.58 16.74
CA TYR A 154 -14.66 -2.18 15.51
C TYR A 154 -15.76 -3.00 14.83
N THR A 155 -15.63 -3.25 13.54
CA THR A 155 -16.52 -4.22 12.87
C THR A 155 -16.28 -5.63 13.44
N GLU A 156 -17.30 -6.47 13.42
CA GLU A 156 -17.17 -7.88 13.82
C GLU A 156 -16.10 -8.59 12.96
N GLU A 157 -16.07 -8.29 11.65
CA GLU A 157 -15.05 -8.78 10.72
C GLU A 157 -13.61 -8.36 11.15
N HIS A 158 -13.43 -7.11 11.60
CA HIS A 158 -12.13 -6.65 12.11
C HIS A 158 -11.70 -7.43 13.35
N ILE A 159 -12.63 -7.64 14.29
CA ILE A 159 -12.38 -8.44 15.50
C ILE A 159 -11.94 -9.87 15.15
N GLU A 160 -12.54 -10.47 14.13
CA GLU A 160 -12.19 -11.80 13.66
C GLU A 160 -10.84 -11.81 12.93
N ALA A 161 -10.62 -10.89 12.00
CA ALA A 161 -9.41 -10.81 11.18
C ALA A 161 -8.13 -10.60 12.00
N PHE A 162 -8.23 -9.88 13.11
CA PHE A 162 -7.10 -9.58 14.01
C PHE A 162 -7.08 -10.46 15.27
N TYR A 163 -7.94 -11.50 15.36
CA TYR A 163 -8.01 -12.43 16.47
C TYR A 163 -8.24 -11.76 17.84
N LEU A 164 -9.15 -10.77 17.89
CA LEU A 164 -9.41 -9.93 19.06
C LEU A 164 -10.58 -10.45 19.93
N GLN A 165 -10.90 -11.73 19.90
CA GLN A 165 -12.02 -12.32 20.63
C GLN A 165 -11.76 -12.36 22.14
N SER A 166 -10.52 -12.50 22.59
CA SER A 166 -10.19 -12.44 24.01
C SER A 166 -10.03 -11.00 24.50
N ASP A 167 -10.32 -10.76 25.79
CA ASP A 167 -10.13 -9.44 26.40
C ASP A 167 -8.67 -9.00 26.38
N GLU A 168 -7.75 -9.93 26.65
CA GLU A 168 -6.32 -9.64 26.63
C GLU A 168 -5.85 -9.18 25.24
N ALA A 169 -6.26 -9.87 24.18
CA ALA A 169 -5.90 -9.50 22.80
C ALA A 169 -6.49 -8.16 22.40
N LEU A 170 -7.79 -7.92 22.71
CA LEU A 170 -8.45 -6.66 22.38
C LEU A 170 -7.84 -5.48 23.12
N LEU A 171 -7.56 -5.61 24.43
CA LEU A 171 -6.95 -4.55 25.23
C LEU A 171 -5.52 -4.23 24.74
N ALA A 172 -4.73 -5.24 24.42
CA ALA A 172 -3.39 -5.03 23.88
C ALA A 172 -3.43 -4.29 22.53
N TYR A 173 -4.33 -4.68 21.65
CA TYR A 173 -4.54 -4.03 20.37
C TYR A 173 -5.02 -2.59 20.52
N ASP A 174 -6.03 -2.36 21.37
CA ASP A 174 -6.61 -1.03 21.58
C ASP A 174 -5.62 -0.05 22.21
N ILE A 175 -4.81 -0.50 23.18
CA ILE A 175 -3.73 0.33 23.75
C ILE A 175 -2.75 0.74 22.66
N SER A 176 -2.33 -0.18 21.80
CA SER A 176 -1.43 0.14 20.68
C SER A 176 -2.06 1.13 19.70
N ALA A 177 -3.36 1.00 19.43
CA ALA A 177 -4.10 1.96 18.60
C ALA A 177 -4.16 3.35 19.26
N ILE A 178 -4.42 3.43 20.56
CA ILE A 178 -4.42 4.67 21.34
C ILE A 178 -3.03 5.33 21.36
N GLU A 179 -1.96 4.55 21.51
CA GLU A 179 -0.57 5.05 21.42
C GLU A 179 -0.27 5.64 20.04
N TYR A 180 -0.70 4.98 18.99
CA TYR A 180 -0.55 5.44 17.61
C TYR A 180 -1.34 6.73 17.35
N GLU A 181 -2.62 6.78 17.79
CA GLU A 181 -3.48 7.96 17.66
C GLU A 181 -2.88 9.17 18.42
N ALA A 182 -2.40 8.94 19.65
CA ALA A 182 -1.72 9.96 20.44
C ALA A 182 -0.47 10.52 19.74
N TYR A 183 0.35 9.64 19.17
CA TYR A 183 1.53 10.03 18.39
C TYR A 183 1.16 10.92 17.20
N PHE A 184 0.13 10.57 16.44
CA PHE A 184 -0.35 11.38 15.31
C PHE A 184 -0.87 12.75 15.74
N MET A 185 -1.49 12.82 16.91
CA MET A 185 -1.98 14.09 17.48
C MET A 185 -0.88 14.90 18.17
N GLY A 186 0.37 14.43 18.19
CA GLY A 186 1.48 15.08 18.88
C GLY A 186 1.32 15.13 20.40
N GLN A 187 0.59 14.16 20.98
CA GLN A 187 0.28 14.07 22.39
C GLN A 187 0.98 12.86 23.04
N THR A 188 1.11 12.90 24.38
CA THR A 188 1.44 11.69 25.13
C THR A 188 0.20 10.79 25.19
N THR A 189 0.39 9.48 25.27
CA THR A 189 -0.70 8.50 25.42
C THR A 189 -1.63 8.85 26.58
N LEU A 190 -1.07 9.28 27.71
CA LEU A 190 -1.84 9.66 28.88
C LEU A 190 -2.72 10.88 28.63
N ASN A 191 -2.20 11.93 28.00
CA ASN A 191 -2.98 13.14 27.69
C ASN A 191 -4.08 12.81 26.68
N TYR A 192 -3.79 11.97 25.70
CA TYR A 192 -4.79 11.52 24.72
C TYR A 192 -5.91 10.71 25.40
N LEU A 193 -5.57 9.76 26.27
CA LEU A 193 -6.54 9.01 27.08
C LEU A 193 -7.42 9.91 27.94
N GLN A 194 -6.86 10.96 28.56
CA GLN A 194 -7.64 11.92 29.32
C GLN A 194 -8.67 12.67 28.48
N ASN A 195 -8.40 12.85 27.18
CA ASN A 195 -9.33 13.52 26.25
C ASN A 195 -10.44 12.61 25.75
N ILE A 196 -10.18 11.29 25.54
CA ILE A 196 -11.15 10.35 25.01
C ILE A 196 -11.90 9.57 26.08
N ALA A 197 -11.43 9.56 27.32
CA ALA A 197 -12.07 8.84 28.41
C ALA A 197 -13.27 9.60 28.98
N HIS A 198 -14.29 8.84 29.32
CA HIS A 198 -15.51 9.31 29.97
C HIS A 198 -15.47 9.01 31.47
N LYS A 199 -16.27 9.72 32.25
CA LYS A 199 -16.45 9.47 33.69
C LYS A 199 -17.91 9.68 34.08
N GLY A 200 -18.46 8.75 34.88
CA GLY A 200 -19.87 8.77 35.20
C GLY A 200 -20.72 8.26 34.02
N LYS A 201 -21.96 8.71 33.91
CA LYS A 201 -22.81 8.38 32.75
C LYS A 201 -22.36 9.16 31.53
N GLY A 202 -22.12 8.48 30.43
CA GLY A 202 -21.88 9.06 29.12
C GLY A 202 -23.19 9.24 28.37
N PHE A 203 -23.37 10.41 27.74
CA PHE A 203 -24.55 10.72 26.94
C PHE A 203 -24.12 11.07 25.53
N ASP A 204 -24.91 10.59 24.55
CA ASP A 204 -24.70 10.88 23.13
C ASP A 204 -23.27 10.60 22.66
N ILE A 205 -22.70 9.47 23.11
CA ILE A 205 -21.40 9.01 22.61
C ILE A 205 -21.59 8.57 21.18
N GLU A 206 -21.05 9.34 20.25
CA GLU A 206 -21.30 9.20 18.82
C GLU A 206 -20.14 8.50 18.12
N PHE A 207 -20.49 7.54 17.27
CA PHE A 207 -19.61 6.93 16.27
C PHE A 207 -20.14 7.30 14.89
N THR A 208 -19.32 7.95 14.10
CA THR A 208 -19.63 8.37 12.72
C THR A 208 -18.82 7.58 11.73
N ARG A 209 -19.19 7.66 10.45
CA ARG A 209 -18.49 6.99 9.33
C ARG A 209 -18.49 5.47 9.45
N LEU A 210 -19.56 4.94 10.01
CA LEU A 210 -19.80 3.52 10.08
C LEU A 210 -20.30 3.00 8.74
N PHE A 211 -20.11 1.69 8.50
CA PHE A 211 -20.70 1.04 7.33
C PHE A 211 -22.15 0.67 7.60
N PRO A 212 -23.06 0.87 6.62
CA PRO A 212 -24.44 0.46 6.72
C PRO A 212 -24.58 -1.07 6.83
N ASP A 213 -25.68 -1.51 7.47
CA ASP A 213 -26.07 -2.93 7.61
C ASP A 213 -24.93 -3.83 8.11
N THR A 214 -24.05 -3.28 8.96
CA THR A 214 -22.81 -3.91 9.42
C THR A 214 -22.83 -4.13 10.92
N ASN A 215 -22.38 -5.29 11.37
CA ASN A 215 -22.22 -5.60 12.78
C ASN A 215 -20.98 -4.91 13.35
N TYR A 216 -21.19 -4.09 14.37
CA TYR A 216 -20.11 -3.46 15.13
C TYR A 216 -20.07 -4.03 16.55
N VAL A 217 -18.88 -4.43 16.97
CA VAL A 217 -18.60 -4.74 18.37
C VAL A 217 -18.27 -3.44 19.07
N VAL A 218 -19.25 -2.88 19.79
CA VAL A 218 -19.01 -1.76 20.71
C VAL A 218 -18.50 -2.33 22.02
N TYR A 219 -17.41 -1.79 22.54
CA TYR A 219 -16.81 -2.26 23.77
C TYR A 219 -16.37 -1.11 24.68
N SER A 220 -16.35 -1.41 25.96
CA SER A 220 -15.93 -0.48 27.02
C SER A 220 -15.11 -1.19 28.07
N TYR A 221 -14.16 -0.50 28.65
CA TYR A 221 -13.39 -0.92 29.82
C TYR A 221 -12.98 0.28 30.64
N HIS A 222 -12.80 0.08 31.97
CA HIS A 222 -12.27 1.11 32.82
C HIS A 222 -10.78 1.30 32.65
N VAL A 223 -10.33 2.54 32.79
CA VAL A 223 -8.93 2.96 32.64
C VAL A 223 -8.48 3.77 33.84
N ASP A 224 -7.29 3.46 34.36
CA ASP A 224 -6.62 4.27 35.38
C ASP A 224 -5.87 5.43 34.69
N LEU A 225 -6.40 6.63 34.79
CA LEU A 225 -5.81 7.84 34.19
C LEU A 225 -4.49 8.30 34.84
N SER A 226 -4.03 7.66 35.93
CA SER A 226 -2.71 7.92 36.51
C SER A 226 -1.62 7.09 35.85
N THR A 227 -1.95 5.90 35.39
CA THR A 227 -1.02 4.94 34.76
C THR A 227 -1.26 4.76 33.25
N GLY A 228 -2.43 5.16 32.76
CA GLY A 228 -2.87 4.94 31.37
C GLY A 228 -3.18 3.48 31.06
N ARG A 229 -3.46 2.65 32.08
CA ARG A 229 -3.68 1.22 31.91
C ARG A 229 -5.13 0.82 32.12
N PRO A 230 -5.64 -0.20 31.38
CA PRO A 230 -6.93 -0.82 31.69
C PRO A 230 -6.93 -1.37 33.13
N CYS A 231 -8.07 -1.22 33.80
CA CYS A 231 -8.24 -1.68 35.17
C CYS A 231 -9.54 -2.45 35.42
N SER A 232 -10.21 -2.90 34.37
CA SER A 232 -11.36 -3.82 34.41
C SER A 232 -11.31 -4.80 33.25
N ASP A 233 -12.19 -5.80 33.29
CA ASP A 233 -12.56 -6.63 32.13
C ASP A 233 -13.23 -5.80 31.04
N VAL A 234 -13.37 -6.36 29.82
CA VAL A 234 -14.02 -5.69 28.69
C VAL A 234 -15.48 -6.07 28.63
N TYR A 235 -16.36 -5.07 28.57
CA TYR A 235 -17.76 -5.27 28.19
C TYR A 235 -17.93 -5.08 26.69
N ARG A 236 -18.65 -5.98 26.02
CA ARG A 236 -18.87 -5.97 24.57
C ARG A 236 -20.36 -6.15 24.26
N GLN A 237 -20.82 -5.43 23.25
CA GLN A 237 -22.14 -5.62 22.68
C GLN A 237 -22.06 -5.47 21.16
N VAL A 238 -22.64 -6.41 20.43
CA VAL A 238 -22.78 -6.30 18.97
C VAL A 238 -24.00 -5.44 18.66
N ILE A 239 -23.81 -4.40 17.86
CA ILE A 239 -24.88 -3.53 17.38
C ILE A 239 -24.76 -3.45 15.87
N ARG A 240 -25.85 -3.76 15.16
CA ARG A 240 -25.90 -3.65 13.71
C ARG A 240 -26.41 -2.27 13.32
N THR A 241 -25.68 -1.58 12.46
CA THR A 241 -26.10 -0.29 11.89
C THR A 241 -27.33 -0.45 11.01
N ALA A 242 -28.09 0.62 10.82
CA ALA A 242 -29.25 0.61 9.94
C ALA A 242 -28.84 0.29 8.49
N LYS A 243 -29.80 -0.23 7.73
CA LYS A 243 -29.61 -0.49 6.29
C LYS A 243 -29.41 0.80 5.52
N PRO A 244 -28.73 0.76 4.35
CA PRO A 244 -28.65 1.91 3.47
C PRO A 244 -30.04 2.47 3.14
N ILE A 245 -30.14 3.79 3.01
CA ILE A 245 -31.35 4.43 2.54
C ILE A 245 -31.50 4.12 1.05
N THR A 246 -32.65 3.55 0.66
CA THR A 246 -32.93 3.24 -0.75
C THR A 246 -33.81 4.34 -1.33
N ASN A 247 -33.32 5.03 -2.35
CA ASN A 247 -34.01 6.08 -3.08
C ASN A 247 -34.48 5.57 -4.47
N THR A 248 -35.44 6.26 -5.06
CA THR A 248 -35.73 6.08 -6.48
C THR A 248 -34.72 6.91 -7.28
N PHE A 249 -34.01 6.25 -8.20
CA PHE A 249 -33.10 6.92 -9.12
C PHE A 249 -33.71 6.89 -10.53
N ASP A 250 -34.29 8.00 -10.94
CA ASP A 250 -34.88 8.17 -12.27
C ASP A 250 -33.80 8.64 -13.24
N VAL A 251 -33.41 7.77 -14.17
CA VAL A 251 -32.30 7.99 -15.12
C VAL A 251 -32.61 7.33 -16.46
N GLU A 252 -32.40 8.09 -17.54
CA GLU A 252 -32.35 7.53 -18.89
C GLU A 252 -30.90 7.18 -19.24
N MET A 253 -30.70 5.96 -19.74
CA MET A 253 -29.41 5.48 -20.23
C MET A 253 -29.60 4.95 -21.64
N ASP A 254 -29.05 5.65 -22.63
CA ASP A 254 -29.07 5.24 -24.03
C ASP A 254 -27.69 4.75 -24.49
N LEU A 255 -27.68 3.75 -25.39
CA LEU A 255 -26.46 3.09 -25.87
C LEU A 255 -26.48 3.04 -27.40
N GLU A 256 -25.66 3.90 -28.03
CA GLU A 256 -25.47 3.89 -29.49
C GLU A 256 -24.25 3.03 -29.85
N VAL A 257 -24.41 2.15 -30.81
CA VAL A 257 -23.35 1.22 -31.28
C VAL A 257 -22.82 1.67 -32.63
N SER A 258 -21.50 1.66 -32.76
CA SER A 258 -20.80 1.86 -34.03
C SER A 258 -19.59 0.95 -34.09
N GLY A 259 -19.71 -0.20 -34.80
CA GLY A 259 -18.67 -1.22 -34.79
C GLY A 259 -18.45 -1.81 -33.38
N ALA A 260 -17.21 -1.80 -32.91
CA ALA A 260 -16.83 -2.23 -31.57
C ALA A 260 -16.84 -1.08 -30.53
N ILE A 261 -17.44 0.05 -30.86
CA ILE A 261 -17.52 1.22 -29.96
C ILE A 261 -18.97 1.39 -29.52
N ILE A 262 -19.18 1.72 -28.25
CA ILE A 262 -20.49 2.09 -27.70
C ILE A 262 -20.39 3.47 -27.07
N THR A 263 -21.26 4.39 -27.49
CA THR A 263 -21.48 5.68 -26.83
C THR A 263 -22.63 5.54 -25.85
N GLN A 264 -22.34 5.77 -24.57
CA GLN A 264 -23.31 5.74 -23.49
C GLN A 264 -23.72 7.18 -23.14
N THR A 265 -24.99 7.52 -23.34
CA THR A 265 -25.58 8.77 -22.91
C THR A 265 -26.39 8.55 -21.64
N ILE A 266 -26.11 9.31 -20.58
CA ILE A 266 -26.75 9.21 -19.28
C ILE A 266 -27.41 10.54 -18.96
N THR A 267 -28.72 10.49 -18.64
CA THR A 267 -29.53 11.67 -18.34
C THR A 267 -30.34 11.43 -17.06
N PRO A 268 -29.77 11.72 -15.87
CA PRO A 268 -30.52 11.63 -14.62
C PRO A 268 -31.53 12.77 -14.50
N ALA A 269 -32.73 12.47 -13.95
CA ALA A 269 -33.76 13.49 -13.70
C ALA A 269 -33.28 14.51 -12.65
N ASP A 270 -32.63 14.06 -11.58
CA ASP A 270 -31.94 14.90 -10.60
C ASP A 270 -30.44 14.95 -10.92
N LYS A 271 -29.96 16.15 -11.28
CA LYS A 271 -28.58 16.39 -11.71
C LYS A 271 -27.58 16.45 -10.56
N ASP A 272 -28.03 16.53 -9.33
CA ASP A 272 -27.18 16.64 -8.14
C ASP A 272 -26.90 15.29 -7.47
N VAL A 273 -27.60 14.24 -7.88
CA VAL A 273 -27.39 12.88 -7.38
C VAL A 273 -26.07 12.30 -7.92
N TYR A 274 -25.25 11.76 -7.03
CA TYR A 274 -24.11 10.96 -7.44
C TYR A 274 -24.56 9.58 -7.92
N TYR A 275 -23.93 9.10 -8.99
CA TYR A 275 -24.17 7.76 -9.50
C TYR A 275 -22.88 7.09 -9.97
N TYR A 276 -22.85 5.78 -9.83
CA TYR A 276 -21.79 4.94 -10.37
C TYR A 276 -22.31 4.20 -11.59
N THR A 277 -21.50 4.17 -12.64
CA THR A 277 -21.79 3.44 -13.86
C THR A 277 -20.56 2.64 -14.31
N GLY A 278 -20.79 1.58 -15.03
CA GLY A 278 -19.74 0.74 -15.58
C GLY A 278 -20.30 -0.28 -16.58
N TYR A 279 -19.43 -1.14 -17.08
CA TYR A 279 -19.82 -2.20 -17.98
C TYR A 279 -18.99 -3.47 -17.76
N TRP A 280 -19.52 -4.59 -18.21
CA TRP A 280 -18.83 -5.86 -18.32
C TRP A 280 -19.21 -6.55 -19.62
N SER A 281 -18.29 -7.33 -20.24
CA SER A 281 -18.77 -8.34 -21.17
C SER A 281 -19.50 -9.43 -20.37
N VAL A 282 -20.61 -9.93 -20.89
CA VAL A 282 -21.40 -10.98 -20.23
C VAL A 282 -20.53 -12.21 -19.94
N LYS A 283 -19.70 -12.59 -20.90
CA LYS A 283 -18.78 -13.73 -20.77
C LYS A 283 -17.76 -13.51 -19.65
N ASP A 284 -17.11 -12.34 -19.60
CA ASP A 284 -16.06 -12.09 -18.63
C ASP A 284 -16.63 -11.95 -17.21
N PHE A 285 -17.83 -11.36 -17.07
CA PHE A 285 -18.52 -11.31 -15.80
C PHE A 285 -18.71 -12.72 -15.20
N TYR A 286 -19.32 -13.64 -15.95
CA TYR A 286 -19.57 -15.00 -15.47
C TYR A 286 -18.30 -15.85 -15.36
N THR A 287 -17.27 -15.55 -16.15
CA THR A 287 -15.96 -16.20 -16.01
C THR A 287 -15.29 -15.80 -14.70
N TYR A 288 -15.43 -14.55 -14.28
CA TYR A 288 -14.78 -14.02 -13.09
C TYR A 288 -15.57 -14.32 -11.80
N TYR A 289 -16.89 -14.12 -11.82
CA TYR A 289 -17.75 -14.26 -10.62
C TYR A 289 -18.45 -15.61 -10.49
N GLY A 290 -18.41 -16.45 -11.53
CA GLY A 290 -19.07 -17.76 -11.58
C GLY A 290 -20.45 -17.71 -12.25
N MET A 291 -20.87 -18.85 -12.79
CA MET A 291 -22.14 -18.96 -13.54
C MET A 291 -23.40 -18.79 -12.67
N ASP A 292 -23.27 -18.95 -11.36
CA ASP A 292 -24.37 -18.79 -10.39
C ASP A 292 -24.47 -17.37 -9.80
N ALA A 293 -23.57 -16.43 -10.22
CA ALA A 293 -23.60 -15.08 -9.74
C ALA A 293 -24.84 -14.32 -10.22
N VAL A 294 -25.55 -13.67 -9.28
CA VAL A 294 -26.64 -12.73 -9.61
C VAL A 294 -25.99 -11.37 -9.91
N MET A 295 -26.08 -10.94 -11.15
CA MET A 295 -25.31 -9.78 -11.64
C MET A 295 -25.64 -8.50 -10.87
N GLU A 296 -26.93 -8.22 -10.67
CA GLU A 296 -27.40 -7.04 -9.96
C GLU A 296 -26.85 -6.96 -8.53
N GLU A 297 -26.93 -8.08 -7.81
CA GLU A 297 -26.45 -8.16 -6.43
C GLU A 297 -24.91 -8.08 -6.37
N THR A 298 -24.23 -8.77 -7.30
CA THR A 298 -22.77 -8.82 -7.34
C THR A 298 -22.16 -7.45 -7.63
N LEU A 299 -22.69 -6.70 -8.61
CA LEU A 299 -22.16 -5.40 -8.99
C LEU A 299 -22.32 -4.37 -7.87
N VAL A 300 -23.48 -4.33 -7.22
CA VAL A 300 -23.74 -3.46 -6.07
C VAL A 300 -22.85 -3.85 -4.89
N ALA A 301 -22.72 -5.15 -4.59
CA ALA A 301 -21.86 -5.62 -3.51
C ALA A 301 -20.40 -5.25 -3.73
N LYS A 302 -19.89 -5.36 -4.98
CA LYS A 302 -18.51 -5.00 -5.32
C LYS A 302 -18.25 -3.50 -5.22
N TRP A 303 -19.21 -2.66 -5.56
CA TRP A 303 -19.10 -1.23 -5.28
C TRP A 303 -18.99 -0.97 -3.77
N ASN A 304 -19.94 -1.51 -2.98
CA ASN A 304 -19.96 -1.31 -1.53
C ASN A 304 -18.68 -1.85 -0.85
N GLU A 305 -18.13 -2.97 -1.33
CA GLU A 305 -16.84 -3.51 -0.88
C GLU A 305 -15.69 -2.52 -1.18
N SER A 306 -15.69 -1.87 -2.36
CA SER A 306 -14.68 -0.87 -2.72
C SER A 306 -14.70 0.35 -1.81
N VAL A 307 -15.90 0.80 -1.41
CA VAL A 307 -16.09 1.88 -0.42
C VAL A 307 -15.52 1.47 0.94
N SER A 308 -15.87 0.25 1.39
CA SER A 308 -15.38 -0.29 2.65
C SER A 308 -13.85 -0.37 2.68
N LEU A 309 -13.24 -0.84 1.59
CA LEU A 309 -11.78 -0.89 1.45
C LEU A 309 -11.15 0.52 1.48
N ALA A 310 -11.73 1.49 0.79
CA ALA A 310 -11.25 2.86 0.78
C ALA A 310 -11.26 3.47 2.20
N VAL A 311 -12.35 3.29 2.95
CA VAL A 311 -12.47 3.79 4.32
C VAL A 311 -11.48 3.10 5.26
N ASN A 312 -11.32 1.78 5.16
CA ASN A 312 -10.36 1.01 5.95
C ASN A 312 -8.90 1.41 5.68
N THR A 313 -8.61 1.95 4.49
CA THR A 313 -7.28 2.49 4.13
C THR A 313 -7.10 3.99 4.46
N GLY A 314 -8.05 4.60 5.14
CA GLY A 314 -7.97 5.96 5.67
C GLY A 314 -8.59 7.06 4.79
N TYR A 315 -9.29 6.70 3.72
CA TYR A 315 -10.08 7.65 2.94
C TYR A 315 -11.45 7.86 3.58
N TYR A 316 -12.06 9.04 3.36
CA TYR A 316 -13.46 9.25 3.68
C TYR A 316 -14.35 8.70 2.56
N ALA A 317 -15.53 8.18 2.91
CA ALA A 317 -16.47 7.63 1.94
C ALA A 317 -16.83 8.65 0.84
N TYR A 318 -17.13 9.90 1.22
CA TYR A 318 -17.43 10.98 0.26
C TYR A 318 -16.27 11.24 -0.72
N GLN A 319 -15.01 11.11 -0.31
CA GLN A 319 -13.86 11.27 -1.21
C GLN A 319 -13.79 10.15 -2.25
N HIS A 320 -14.15 8.92 -1.84
CA HIS A 320 -14.25 7.80 -2.76
C HIS A 320 -15.36 8.02 -3.79
N VAL A 321 -16.51 8.56 -3.34
CA VAL A 321 -17.63 8.93 -4.22
C VAL A 321 -17.22 10.02 -5.21
N GLU A 322 -16.68 11.14 -4.76
CA GLU A 322 -16.25 12.25 -5.61
C GLU A 322 -15.20 11.87 -6.65
N LYS A 323 -14.36 10.89 -6.33
CA LYS A 323 -13.33 10.39 -7.25
C LYS A 323 -13.88 9.43 -8.31
N ASN A 324 -14.88 8.60 -7.99
CA ASN A 324 -15.28 7.46 -8.81
C ASN A 324 -16.71 7.55 -9.35
N CYS A 325 -17.52 8.47 -8.84
CA CYS A 325 -18.90 8.66 -9.28
C CYS A 325 -19.06 9.91 -10.15
N LEU A 326 -20.13 9.94 -10.90
CA LEU A 326 -20.50 11.03 -11.80
C LEU A 326 -21.74 11.75 -11.28
N LYS A 327 -22.00 12.95 -11.82
CA LYS A 327 -23.20 13.77 -11.65
C LYS A 327 -23.67 14.35 -12.97
N GLY A 328 -24.96 14.66 -13.07
CA GLY A 328 -25.55 15.33 -14.22
C GLY A 328 -25.49 14.50 -15.49
N ASP A 329 -25.68 15.15 -16.63
CA ASP A 329 -25.65 14.50 -17.94
C ASP A 329 -24.23 14.10 -18.32
N GLN A 330 -24.08 12.91 -18.88
CA GLN A 330 -22.79 12.39 -19.35
C GLN A 330 -22.94 11.74 -20.72
N GLU A 331 -21.90 11.90 -21.53
CA GLU A 331 -21.69 11.14 -22.75
C GLU A 331 -20.33 10.45 -22.63
N ILE A 332 -20.31 9.12 -22.61
CA ILE A 332 -19.12 8.31 -22.40
C ILE A 332 -18.90 7.41 -23.61
N VAL A 333 -17.75 7.56 -24.25
CA VAL A 333 -17.36 6.72 -25.38
C VAL A 333 -16.54 5.54 -24.86
N HIS A 334 -17.07 4.34 -25.03
CA HIS A 334 -16.38 3.08 -24.71
C HIS A 334 -15.72 2.55 -25.98
N ASP A 335 -14.46 2.90 -26.18
CA ASP A 335 -13.65 2.59 -27.36
C ASP A 335 -12.69 1.42 -27.14
N SER A 336 -12.87 0.66 -26.08
CA SER A 336 -12.04 -0.50 -25.71
C SER A 336 -12.89 -1.77 -25.60
N LEU A 337 -13.93 -1.87 -26.43
CA LEU A 337 -14.80 -3.03 -26.49
C LEU A 337 -14.37 -3.98 -27.63
N LYS A 338 -14.82 -5.25 -27.57
CA LYS A 338 -14.65 -6.22 -28.63
C LYS A 338 -15.87 -6.20 -29.54
N ALA A 339 -15.69 -6.36 -30.84
CA ALA A 339 -16.78 -6.53 -31.80
C ALA A 339 -17.57 -7.81 -31.52
N GLU A 340 -18.82 -7.86 -32.00
CA GLU A 340 -19.73 -9.00 -31.90
C GLU A 340 -19.88 -9.59 -30.50
N THR A 341 -19.72 -8.76 -29.47
CA THR A 341 -19.67 -9.17 -28.05
C THR A 341 -20.85 -8.58 -27.29
N ASP A 342 -21.48 -9.41 -26.45
CA ASP A 342 -22.57 -8.98 -25.58
C ASP A 342 -21.99 -8.31 -24.32
N TYR A 343 -22.41 -7.07 -24.08
CA TYR A 343 -22.05 -6.27 -22.92
C TYR A 343 -23.28 -5.93 -22.08
N VAL A 344 -23.05 -5.81 -20.77
CA VAL A 344 -24.00 -5.21 -19.85
C VAL A 344 -23.44 -3.87 -19.38
N PHE A 345 -24.25 -2.84 -19.49
CA PHE A 345 -24.02 -1.52 -18.90
C PHE A 345 -24.92 -1.37 -17.70
N PHE A 346 -24.41 -0.82 -16.64
CA PHE A 346 -25.18 -0.68 -15.42
C PHE A 346 -24.97 0.68 -14.77
N ILE A 347 -25.96 1.11 -13.99
CA ILE A 347 -25.96 2.37 -13.28
C ILE A 347 -26.82 2.27 -12.01
N PHE A 348 -26.38 2.90 -10.93
CA PHE A 348 -27.15 3.09 -9.69
C PHE A 348 -26.71 4.36 -8.98
N SER A 349 -27.61 4.97 -8.20
CA SER A 349 -27.25 6.12 -7.37
C SER A 349 -26.43 5.71 -6.16
N VAL A 350 -25.63 6.64 -5.67
CA VAL A 350 -24.73 6.47 -4.54
C VAL A 350 -25.02 7.57 -3.51
N ASP A 351 -25.13 7.21 -2.26
CA ASP A 351 -25.23 8.16 -1.17
C ASP A 351 -23.85 8.80 -0.92
N HIS A 352 -23.80 10.13 -0.93
CA HIS A 352 -22.55 10.87 -0.84
C HIS A 352 -21.83 10.67 0.50
N GLU A 353 -22.56 10.62 1.61
CA GLU A 353 -21.99 10.56 2.95
C GLU A 353 -21.51 9.15 3.31
N THR A 354 -22.30 8.14 2.98
CA THR A 354 -21.97 6.74 3.28
C THR A 354 -21.14 6.09 2.18
N GLY A 355 -21.21 6.59 0.95
CA GLY A 355 -20.59 6.00 -0.24
C GLY A 355 -21.32 4.77 -0.79
N PHE A 356 -22.32 4.25 -0.09
CA PHE A 356 -23.01 3.02 -0.49
C PHE A 356 -24.04 3.27 -1.60
N ALA A 357 -24.33 2.21 -2.37
CA ALA A 357 -25.41 2.27 -3.34
C ALA A 357 -26.74 2.63 -2.65
N SER A 358 -27.44 3.62 -3.19
CA SER A 358 -28.65 4.20 -2.62
C SER A 358 -29.89 4.01 -3.50
N SER A 359 -29.78 3.24 -4.58
CA SER A 359 -30.93 2.83 -5.41
C SER A 359 -30.82 1.40 -5.90
N ALA A 360 -31.89 0.87 -6.47
CA ALA A 360 -31.81 -0.31 -7.30
C ALA A 360 -30.88 -0.05 -8.50
N ILE A 361 -30.18 -1.07 -8.98
CA ILE A 361 -29.35 -1.02 -10.16
C ILE A 361 -30.22 -1.09 -11.43
N THR A 362 -29.90 -0.28 -12.40
CA THR A 362 -30.45 -0.40 -13.77
C THR A 362 -29.40 -1.04 -14.65
N ILE A 363 -29.78 -2.08 -15.38
CA ILE A 363 -28.92 -2.82 -16.32
C ILE A 363 -29.52 -2.73 -17.72
N VAL A 364 -28.66 -2.45 -18.71
CA VAL A 364 -29.00 -2.48 -20.14
C VAL A 364 -28.00 -3.37 -20.85
N GLU A 365 -28.49 -4.39 -21.53
CA GLU A 365 -27.68 -5.25 -22.37
C GLU A 365 -27.53 -4.65 -23.77
N LYS A 366 -26.33 -4.71 -24.33
CA LYS A 366 -26.04 -4.23 -25.67
C LYS A 366 -24.95 -5.08 -26.32
N ARG A 367 -25.18 -5.47 -27.57
CA ARG A 367 -24.19 -6.17 -28.38
C ARG A 367 -23.49 -5.19 -29.31
N THR A 368 -22.17 -5.25 -29.38
CA THR A 368 -21.38 -4.54 -30.41
C THR A 368 -21.58 -5.14 -31.79
N ASP A 369 -21.47 -4.33 -32.82
CA ASP A 369 -21.53 -4.77 -34.21
C ASP A 369 -20.21 -5.44 -34.64
N GLU A 370 -20.14 -5.90 -35.90
CA GLU A 370 -18.89 -6.26 -36.55
C GLU A 370 -17.92 -5.07 -36.55
N ALA A 371 -16.62 -5.34 -36.42
CA ALA A 371 -15.61 -4.30 -36.46
C ALA A 371 -15.72 -3.48 -37.76
N SER A 372 -15.71 -2.17 -37.63
CA SER A 372 -15.75 -1.25 -38.78
C SER A 372 -14.48 -1.39 -39.60
N ALA A 373 -14.57 -1.83 -40.83
CA ALA A 373 -13.41 -1.95 -41.72
C ALA A 373 -12.70 -0.59 -41.89
N SER A 374 -11.37 -0.60 -41.90
CA SER A 374 -10.56 0.60 -42.04
C SER A 374 -9.55 0.48 -43.19
N ASP A 375 -9.43 1.55 -43.98
CA ASP A 375 -8.39 1.72 -45.01
C ASP A 375 -7.08 2.28 -44.42
N MET A 376 -6.99 2.41 -43.12
CA MET A 376 -5.79 2.92 -42.42
C MET A 376 -4.59 2.05 -42.75
N THR A 377 -3.47 2.70 -43.06
CA THR A 377 -2.17 2.06 -43.23
C THR A 377 -1.24 2.48 -42.10
N ILE A 378 -0.31 1.60 -41.74
CA ILE A 378 0.68 1.88 -40.69
C ILE A 378 2.07 1.73 -41.31
N ASP A 379 2.80 2.83 -41.37
CA ASP A 379 4.21 2.82 -41.77
C ASP A 379 5.09 2.44 -40.58
N ILE A 380 6.12 1.61 -40.83
CA ILE A 380 7.02 1.11 -39.79
C ILE A 380 8.45 1.40 -40.23
N VAL A 381 9.12 2.28 -39.50
CA VAL A 381 10.52 2.63 -39.71
C VAL A 381 11.34 2.05 -38.56
N VAL A 382 12.47 1.42 -38.89
CA VAL A 382 13.42 0.90 -37.89
C VAL A 382 14.77 1.57 -38.12
N GLU A 383 15.27 2.21 -37.11
CA GLU A 383 16.53 2.98 -37.13
C GLU A 383 17.43 2.55 -35.96
N ASP A 384 18.68 3.04 -35.97
CA ASP A 384 19.66 2.84 -34.90
C ASP A 384 19.79 1.35 -34.49
N ILE A 385 19.92 0.49 -35.49
CA ILE A 385 20.01 -0.97 -35.27
C ILE A 385 21.45 -1.29 -34.83
N PHE A 386 21.57 -1.81 -33.61
CA PHE A 386 22.82 -2.30 -33.02
C PHE A 386 22.71 -3.78 -32.64
N GLN A 387 23.71 -4.28 -31.92
CA GLN A 387 23.74 -5.70 -31.49
C GLN A 387 22.57 -6.07 -30.61
N THR A 388 22.20 -5.18 -29.67
CA THR A 388 21.21 -5.46 -28.63
C THR A 388 20.11 -4.41 -28.54
N THR A 389 20.12 -3.40 -29.42
CA THR A 389 19.15 -2.28 -29.43
C THR A 389 18.69 -1.92 -30.83
N ALA A 390 17.50 -1.34 -30.94
CA ALA A 390 16.99 -0.68 -32.14
C ALA A 390 15.88 0.31 -31.75
N ASN A 391 15.64 1.33 -32.57
CA ASN A 391 14.49 2.22 -32.46
C ASN A 391 13.45 1.85 -33.53
N VAL A 392 12.20 1.72 -33.14
CA VAL A 392 11.10 1.44 -34.05
C VAL A 392 10.07 2.54 -33.94
N TYR A 393 9.63 3.06 -35.07
CA TYR A 393 8.62 4.10 -35.21
C TYR A 393 7.43 3.55 -35.97
N TRP A 394 6.23 3.77 -35.48
CA TRP A 394 4.99 3.44 -36.16
C TRP A 394 4.19 4.71 -36.42
N THR A 395 3.72 4.90 -37.63
CA THR A 395 2.93 6.05 -38.03
C THR A 395 1.70 5.59 -38.81
N ALA A 396 0.51 5.77 -38.22
CA ALA A 396 -0.74 5.52 -38.89
C ALA A 396 -1.07 6.65 -39.88
N SER A 397 -1.69 6.29 -41.02
CA SER A 397 -2.16 7.28 -42.01
C SER A 397 -3.31 8.14 -41.50
N ASP A 398 -4.09 7.63 -40.51
CA ASP A 398 -5.07 8.38 -39.74
C ASP A 398 -4.43 8.82 -38.41
N PRO A 399 -4.30 10.14 -38.14
CA PRO A 399 -3.72 10.62 -36.88
C PRO A 399 -4.54 10.29 -35.63
N ASN A 400 -5.82 9.92 -35.80
CA ASN A 400 -6.70 9.47 -34.73
C ASN A 400 -6.89 7.93 -34.74
N GLY A 401 -6.27 7.25 -35.69
CA GLY A 401 -6.40 5.80 -35.85
C GLY A 401 -5.73 5.06 -34.71
N LYS A 402 -6.49 4.19 -34.05
CA LYS A 402 -6.01 3.31 -32.98
C LYS A 402 -5.37 2.06 -33.58
N PHE A 403 -4.27 1.60 -33.04
CA PHE A 403 -3.59 0.39 -33.49
C PHE A 403 -2.84 -0.32 -32.36
N ALA A 404 -2.70 -1.64 -32.49
CA ALA A 404 -1.82 -2.44 -31.66
C ALA A 404 -0.46 -2.63 -32.34
N ARG A 405 0.62 -2.74 -31.53
CA ARG A 405 1.99 -2.89 -32.03
C ARG A 405 2.85 -3.80 -31.17
N SER A 406 3.80 -4.48 -31.79
CA SER A 406 4.80 -5.27 -31.07
C SER A 406 6.03 -5.55 -31.96
N VAL A 407 7.04 -6.15 -31.34
CA VAL A 407 8.26 -6.63 -32.02
C VAL A 407 8.59 -8.02 -31.49
N PHE A 408 8.66 -9.01 -32.38
CA PHE A 408 9.01 -10.39 -32.09
C PHE A 408 10.27 -10.81 -32.85
N THR A 409 10.96 -11.85 -32.37
CA THR A 409 11.89 -12.53 -33.28
C THR A 409 11.10 -13.07 -34.47
N LYS A 410 11.75 -13.19 -35.62
CA LYS A 410 11.08 -13.77 -36.81
C LYS A 410 10.52 -15.16 -36.52
N ALA A 411 11.25 -15.96 -35.75
CA ALA A 411 10.80 -17.31 -35.39
C ALA A 411 9.52 -17.28 -34.55
N ASP A 412 9.44 -16.39 -33.53
CA ASP A 412 8.26 -16.27 -32.68
C ASP A 412 7.06 -15.70 -33.48
N PHE A 413 7.31 -14.75 -34.38
CA PHE A 413 6.27 -14.20 -35.25
C PHE A 413 5.71 -15.23 -36.20
N GLU A 414 6.57 -16.06 -36.81
CA GLU A 414 6.16 -17.16 -37.71
C GLU A 414 5.43 -18.25 -36.96
N ALA A 415 5.76 -18.49 -35.69
CA ALA A 415 5.06 -19.47 -34.85
C ALA A 415 3.63 -19.07 -34.46
N LEU A 416 3.22 -17.82 -34.68
CA LEU A 416 1.84 -17.39 -34.48
C LEU A 416 0.84 -18.03 -35.45
N GLY A 417 1.29 -18.42 -36.67
CA GLY A 417 0.43 -19.01 -37.66
C GLY A 417 1.10 -19.10 -39.04
N ASP A 418 0.51 -19.85 -39.96
CA ASP A 418 1.06 -20.06 -41.30
C ASP A 418 0.85 -18.84 -42.23
N ASN A 419 -0.17 -18.03 -41.96
CA ASN A 419 -0.53 -16.83 -42.72
C ASN A 419 -0.85 -15.65 -41.80
N ASP A 420 -1.00 -14.45 -42.35
CA ASP A 420 -1.22 -13.24 -41.59
C ASP A 420 -2.60 -13.19 -40.89
N GLU A 421 -3.59 -13.89 -41.39
CA GLU A 421 -4.93 -14.00 -40.79
C GLU A 421 -4.88 -14.84 -39.50
N GLU A 422 -4.25 -16.02 -39.55
CA GLU A 422 -4.02 -16.84 -38.35
C GLU A 422 -3.16 -16.15 -37.31
N ARG A 423 -2.13 -15.40 -37.73
CA ARG A 423 -1.29 -14.63 -36.85
C ARG A 423 -2.08 -13.53 -36.14
N LEU A 424 -2.98 -12.87 -36.89
CA LEU A 424 -3.83 -11.82 -36.32
C LEU A 424 -4.80 -12.39 -35.29
N GLU A 425 -5.45 -13.50 -35.60
CA GLU A 425 -6.32 -14.21 -34.66
C GLU A 425 -5.57 -14.63 -33.39
N LYS A 426 -4.37 -15.17 -33.56
CA LYS A 426 -3.51 -15.55 -32.43
C LYS A 426 -3.08 -14.35 -31.57
N CYS A 427 -2.74 -13.23 -32.21
CA CYS A 427 -2.41 -11.99 -31.51
C CYS A 427 -3.54 -11.51 -30.62
N VAL A 428 -4.78 -11.57 -31.09
CA VAL A 428 -5.97 -11.12 -30.33
C VAL A 428 -6.30 -12.03 -29.16
N ASN A 429 -6.15 -13.35 -29.35
CA ASN A 429 -6.58 -14.33 -28.35
C ASN A 429 -5.57 -14.57 -27.25
N ASP A 430 -4.27 -14.56 -27.55
CA ASP A 430 -3.23 -15.04 -26.65
C ASP A 430 -2.32 -13.91 -26.11
N TYR A 431 -2.37 -12.71 -26.68
CA TYR A 431 -1.46 -11.63 -26.33
C TYR A 431 -2.20 -10.33 -26.04
N TRP A 432 -1.66 -9.59 -25.09
CA TRP A 432 -2.05 -8.21 -24.85
C TRP A 432 -0.94 -7.28 -25.34
N PHE A 433 -1.18 -6.55 -26.43
CA PHE A 433 -0.19 -5.67 -27.03
C PHE A 433 -0.40 -4.21 -26.62
N TYR A 434 0.69 -3.46 -26.66
CA TYR A 434 0.61 -2.01 -26.46
C TYR A 434 -0.17 -1.37 -27.60
N GLN A 435 -1.15 -0.58 -27.24
CA GLN A 435 -1.97 0.20 -28.17
C GLN A 435 -1.43 1.62 -28.27
N ALA A 436 -1.66 2.27 -29.40
CA ALA A 436 -1.30 3.66 -29.68
C ALA A 436 -2.31 4.30 -30.62
N VAL A 437 -2.30 5.63 -30.69
CA VAL A 437 -3.13 6.44 -31.59
C VAL A 437 -2.21 7.31 -32.45
N GLY A 438 -2.43 7.33 -33.75
CA GLY A 438 -1.68 8.14 -34.70
C GLY A 438 -0.23 7.71 -34.87
N SER A 439 0.68 8.13 -34.04
CA SER A 439 2.09 7.78 -34.12
C SER A 439 2.69 7.45 -32.75
N THR A 440 3.69 6.57 -32.73
CA THR A 440 4.42 6.18 -31.53
C THR A 440 5.79 5.63 -31.88
N ASP A 441 6.67 5.57 -30.91
CA ASP A 441 7.99 4.95 -31.02
C ASP A 441 8.25 3.97 -29.87
N MET A 442 9.28 3.15 -30.05
CA MET A 442 9.78 2.24 -29.02
C MET A 442 11.29 2.09 -29.16
N ASN A 443 11.98 2.34 -28.07
CA ASN A 443 13.38 2.00 -27.94
C ASN A 443 13.49 0.55 -27.44
N LEU A 444 13.97 -0.33 -28.29
CA LEU A 444 14.19 -1.73 -27.98
C LEU A 444 15.55 -1.92 -27.33
N THR A 445 15.58 -2.67 -26.24
CA THR A 445 16.79 -3.06 -25.52
C THR A 445 16.80 -4.57 -25.29
N ASN A 446 17.99 -5.13 -25.00
CA ASN A 446 18.17 -6.55 -24.73
C ASN A 446 17.80 -7.48 -25.92
N LEU A 447 17.92 -6.97 -27.13
CA LEU A 447 17.79 -7.79 -28.34
C LEU A 447 18.93 -8.82 -28.42
N ILE A 448 18.68 -9.92 -29.11
CA ILE A 448 19.68 -10.96 -29.37
C ILE A 448 20.51 -10.54 -30.60
N PRO A 449 21.83 -10.52 -30.52
CA PRO A 449 22.68 -10.19 -31.66
C PRO A 449 22.48 -11.14 -32.84
N ASN A 450 22.73 -10.63 -34.06
CA ASN A 450 22.62 -11.35 -35.33
C ASN A 450 21.27 -12.07 -35.51
N THR A 451 20.21 -11.52 -34.95
CA THR A 451 18.86 -12.13 -34.95
C THR A 451 17.91 -11.30 -35.79
N GLU A 452 17.07 -11.97 -36.60
CA GLU A 452 16.04 -11.31 -37.39
C GLU A 452 14.78 -11.10 -36.54
N TYR A 453 14.28 -9.87 -36.55
CA TYR A 453 13.08 -9.43 -35.86
C TYR A 453 12.04 -8.93 -36.85
N ILE A 454 10.78 -9.02 -36.45
CA ILE A 454 9.62 -8.45 -37.15
C ILE A 454 8.99 -7.42 -36.23
N ALA A 455 9.04 -6.15 -36.60
CA ALA A 455 8.18 -5.13 -36.04
C ALA A 455 6.85 -5.16 -36.79
N PHE A 456 5.74 -5.20 -36.08
CA PHE A 456 4.43 -5.30 -36.71
C PHE A 456 3.38 -4.45 -35.97
N ALA A 457 2.31 -4.14 -36.67
CA ALA A 457 1.14 -3.43 -36.15
C ALA A 457 -0.10 -3.77 -36.97
N TYR A 458 -1.25 -3.57 -36.37
CA TYR A 458 -2.56 -3.67 -37.02
C TYR A 458 -3.54 -2.68 -36.39
N GLY A 459 -4.43 -2.12 -37.22
CA GLY A 459 -5.46 -1.19 -36.78
C GLY A 459 -6.52 -1.86 -35.92
N LEU A 460 -7.16 -1.09 -35.06
CA LEU A 460 -8.18 -1.54 -34.13
C LEU A 460 -9.46 -0.70 -34.26
N ASP A 461 -10.60 -1.38 -34.22
CA ASP A 461 -11.89 -0.84 -33.84
C ASP A 461 -12.23 -1.41 -32.46
N GLY A 462 -12.26 -0.55 -31.45
CA GLY A 462 -12.25 -1.01 -30.07
C GLY A 462 -10.97 -1.80 -29.74
N GLU A 463 -11.15 -3.09 -29.41
CA GLU A 463 -10.07 -4.06 -29.24
C GLU A 463 -10.01 -5.11 -30.37
N THR A 464 -10.84 -4.93 -31.41
CA THR A 464 -10.93 -5.87 -32.52
C THR A 464 -10.13 -5.37 -33.72
N PRO A 465 -9.28 -6.20 -34.33
CA PRO A 465 -8.56 -5.84 -35.54
C PRO A 465 -9.49 -5.41 -36.66
N ASN A 466 -9.16 -4.30 -37.33
CA ASN A 466 -9.93 -3.78 -38.46
C ASN A 466 -9.08 -3.49 -39.71
N THR A 467 -7.78 -3.82 -39.65
CA THR A 467 -6.88 -3.78 -40.82
C THR A 467 -6.10 -5.11 -40.92
N ARG A 468 -5.40 -5.30 -42.02
CA ARG A 468 -4.34 -6.31 -42.13
C ARG A 468 -3.18 -6.04 -41.19
N ILE A 469 -2.27 -7.02 -41.00
CA ILE A 469 -0.99 -6.81 -40.32
C ILE A 469 -0.05 -6.02 -41.25
N PHE A 470 0.52 -4.93 -40.76
CA PHE A 470 1.67 -4.22 -41.31
C PHE A 470 2.93 -4.72 -40.61
N LYS A 471 4.01 -4.96 -41.36
CA LYS A 471 5.22 -5.55 -40.79
C LYS A 471 6.48 -5.05 -41.48
N LYS A 472 7.56 -4.94 -40.69
CA LYS A 472 8.90 -4.58 -41.13
C LYS A 472 9.90 -5.51 -40.48
N SER A 473 10.70 -6.20 -41.30
CA SER A 473 11.82 -7.01 -40.81
C SER A 473 13.07 -6.15 -40.64
N PHE A 474 13.85 -6.46 -39.62
CA PHE A 474 15.19 -5.95 -39.43
C PHE A 474 16.07 -7.02 -38.76
N ARG A 475 17.39 -6.88 -38.89
CA ARG A 475 18.34 -7.80 -38.26
C ARG A 475 19.29 -6.99 -37.38
N THR A 476 19.46 -7.39 -36.13
CA THR A 476 20.46 -6.84 -35.22
C THR A 476 21.87 -7.15 -35.72
N LEU A 477 22.83 -6.27 -35.39
CA LEU A 477 24.21 -6.48 -35.74
C LEU A 477 24.79 -7.72 -35.04
N SER A 478 25.84 -8.28 -35.65
CA SER A 478 26.58 -9.39 -35.07
C SER A 478 27.42 -8.91 -33.86
N ASN A 479 27.69 -9.80 -32.92
CA ASN A 479 28.68 -9.57 -31.86
C ASN A 479 30.13 -9.66 -32.37
N THR A 480 30.36 -9.87 -33.67
CA THR A 480 31.72 -9.84 -34.23
C THR A 480 32.26 -8.42 -34.07
N PRO A 481 33.30 -8.20 -33.27
CA PRO A 481 33.90 -6.86 -33.13
C PRO A 481 34.41 -6.37 -34.47
N GLY A 482 34.21 -5.09 -34.74
CA GLY A 482 34.87 -4.44 -35.87
C GLY A 482 36.40 -4.46 -35.72
N SER A 483 37.07 -4.46 -36.82
CA SER A 483 38.54 -4.51 -36.85
C SER A 483 39.20 -3.18 -36.44
N SER A 484 38.48 -2.08 -36.52
CA SER A 484 38.98 -0.72 -36.27
C SER A 484 38.64 -0.28 -34.85
N ASN A 485 39.67 -0.01 -34.03
CA ASN A 485 39.52 0.41 -32.64
C ASN A 485 40.07 1.83 -32.48
N ILE A 486 39.17 2.79 -32.43
CA ILE A 486 39.50 4.20 -32.23
C ILE A 486 40.08 4.44 -30.83
N SER A 487 41.10 5.30 -30.76
CA SER A 487 41.59 5.88 -29.52
C SER A 487 41.80 7.38 -29.71
N LEU A 488 41.41 8.14 -28.67
CA LEU A 488 41.57 9.58 -28.61
C LEU A 488 42.58 9.94 -27.52
N ASN A 489 43.38 10.97 -27.79
CA ASN A 489 44.30 11.53 -26.81
C ASN A 489 44.28 13.07 -26.90
N TRP A 490 44.22 13.76 -25.74
CA TRP A 490 44.19 15.22 -25.60
C TRP A 490 45.17 15.69 -24.54
N ASP A 491 46.44 15.78 -24.93
CA ASP A 491 47.51 16.18 -23.99
C ASP A 491 47.57 17.70 -23.77
N LYS A 492 46.94 18.48 -24.63
CA LYS A 492 47.02 19.95 -24.63
C LYS A 492 45.65 20.58 -24.82
N HIS A 493 45.46 21.73 -24.20
CA HIS A 493 44.32 22.59 -24.45
C HIS A 493 44.75 24.06 -24.36
N TYR A 494 44.00 24.94 -25.02
CA TYR A 494 44.31 26.35 -25.16
C TYR A 494 43.11 27.18 -24.71
N ASN A 495 43.35 28.41 -24.19
CA ASN A 495 42.25 29.30 -23.85
C ASN A 495 41.52 29.74 -25.12
N ALA A 496 40.19 29.54 -25.18
CA ALA A 496 39.41 29.78 -26.39
C ALA A 496 39.37 31.25 -26.80
N ALA A 497 39.40 32.19 -25.84
CA ALA A 497 39.49 33.62 -26.15
C ALA A 497 40.85 34.03 -26.75
N GLU A 498 41.93 33.35 -26.36
CA GLU A 498 43.26 33.58 -26.94
C GLU A 498 43.36 32.96 -28.32
N VAL A 499 42.84 31.73 -28.52
CA VAL A 499 42.77 31.09 -29.84
C VAL A 499 41.98 31.94 -30.82
N ALA A 500 40.88 32.57 -30.40
CA ALA A 500 40.07 33.47 -31.22
C ALA A 500 40.88 34.69 -31.78
N THR A 501 42.03 35.02 -31.20
CA THR A 501 42.91 36.11 -31.71
C THR A 501 43.72 35.72 -32.93
N ILE A 502 43.89 34.40 -33.19
CA ILE A 502 44.72 33.85 -34.24
C ILE A 502 43.98 32.89 -35.18
N ASP A 503 42.79 32.50 -34.83
CA ASP A 503 41.93 31.58 -35.59
C ASP A 503 40.49 32.07 -35.61
N ASP A 504 40.05 32.59 -36.73
CA ASP A 504 38.70 33.17 -36.92
C ASP A 504 37.58 32.16 -36.72
N THR A 505 37.85 30.85 -36.79
CA THR A 505 36.89 29.79 -36.53
C THR A 505 36.31 29.90 -35.09
N TYR A 506 37.11 30.43 -34.18
CA TYR A 506 36.74 30.61 -32.76
C TYR A 506 36.32 32.03 -32.40
N SER A 507 36.07 32.91 -33.38
CA SER A 507 35.68 34.31 -33.14
C SER A 507 34.51 34.49 -32.18
N ASN A 508 33.57 33.55 -32.15
CA ASN A 508 32.45 33.54 -31.19
C ASN A 508 32.89 33.34 -29.72
N TYR A 509 34.13 32.90 -29.50
CA TYR A 509 34.70 32.69 -28.17
C TYR A 509 35.62 33.80 -27.71
N ALA A 510 35.74 34.89 -28.47
CA ALA A 510 36.71 35.99 -28.19
C ALA A 510 36.55 36.61 -26.77
N GLU A 511 35.36 36.57 -26.19
CA GLU A 511 35.09 37.03 -24.83
C GLU A 511 34.89 35.88 -23.82
N CYS A 512 35.05 34.63 -24.28
CA CYS A 512 34.75 33.43 -23.49
C CYS A 512 36.00 32.88 -22.77
N THR A 513 36.48 33.58 -21.75
CA THR A 513 37.74 33.21 -21.05
C THR A 513 37.61 31.96 -20.16
N ASN A 514 36.42 31.39 -20.01
CA ASN A 514 36.14 30.17 -19.26
C ASN A 514 36.02 28.92 -20.16
N TYR A 515 36.34 29.04 -21.45
CA TYR A 515 36.35 27.92 -22.41
C TYR A 515 37.73 27.56 -22.86
N ALA A 516 37.95 26.27 -23.10
CA ALA A 516 39.14 25.72 -23.73
C ALA A 516 38.85 25.29 -25.17
N VAL A 517 39.82 25.40 -26.04
CA VAL A 517 39.93 24.68 -27.32
C VAL A 517 40.82 23.48 -27.07
N VAL A 518 40.30 22.26 -27.36
CA VAL A 518 40.97 20.99 -27.05
C VAL A 518 41.19 20.19 -28.32
N PRO A 519 42.39 20.26 -28.92
CA PRO A 519 42.76 19.35 -30.00
C PRO A 519 42.94 17.93 -29.50
N MET A 520 42.31 16.98 -30.17
CA MET A 520 42.41 15.55 -29.88
C MET A 520 43.09 14.84 -31.04
N SER A 521 44.10 14.03 -30.78
CA SER A 521 44.66 13.12 -31.77
C SER A 521 43.87 11.84 -31.86
N ILE A 522 43.58 11.39 -33.08
CA ILE A 522 42.83 10.16 -33.37
C ILE A 522 43.83 9.10 -33.85
N SER A 523 43.70 7.89 -33.34
CA SER A 523 44.50 6.73 -33.76
C SER A 523 43.64 5.46 -33.83
N GLY A 524 44.17 4.41 -34.46
CA GLY A 524 43.52 3.10 -34.58
C GLY A 524 42.44 3.01 -35.66
N VAL A 525 42.31 4.02 -36.51
CA VAL A 525 41.32 4.11 -37.59
C VAL A 525 41.99 4.58 -38.90
N SER A 526 41.39 4.19 -40.01
CA SER A 526 41.85 4.60 -41.35
C SER A 526 40.70 4.48 -42.37
N SER A 527 40.80 5.22 -43.49
CA SER A 527 39.81 5.05 -44.57
C SER A 527 39.75 3.58 -45.04
N PRO A 528 38.57 2.96 -45.21
CA PRO A 528 37.25 3.58 -45.29
C PRO A 528 36.38 3.50 -44.00
N ASP A 529 36.99 3.39 -42.83
CA ASP A 529 36.25 3.35 -41.59
C ASP A 529 35.34 4.59 -41.41
N GLU A 530 34.18 4.40 -40.77
CA GLU A 530 33.37 5.51 -40.33
C GLU A 530 33.71 5.82 -38.85
N VAL A 531 33.97 7.07 -38.54
CA VAL A 531 34.35 7.52 -37.20
C VAL A 531 33.23 8.34 -36.59
N TYR A 532 32.89 8.02 -35.33
CA TYR A 532 31.87 8.72 -34.55
C TYR A 532 32.50 9.21 -33.24
N ILE A 533 32.32 10.48 -32.91
CA ILE A 533 32.83 11.10 -31.68
C ILE A 533 31.75 11.97 -31.06
N MET A 534 31.56 11.83 -29.78
CA MET A 534 30.64 12.64 -28.98
C MET A 534 31.34 13.10 -27.70
N VAL A 535 31.25 14.40 -27.41
CA VAL A 535 31.65 14.98 -26.12
C VAL A 535 30.41 15.52 -25.44
N THR A 536 30.15 15.08 -24.24
CA THR A 536 28.90 15.39 -23.52
C THR A 536 29.15 15.70 -22.04
N SER A 537 28.26 16.49 -21.42
CA SER A 537 28.28 16.75 -19.99
C SER A 537 27.56 15.67 -19.15
N LEU A 538 27.08 14.58 -19.77
CA LEU A 538 26.58 13.43 -19.05
C LEU A 538 27.74 12.77 -18.29
N PRO A 539 27.56 12.35 -17.02
CA PRO A 539 28.58 11.61 -16.28
C PRO A 539 28.93 10.30 -16.98
N ILE A 540 30.16 9.82 -16.80
CA ILE A 540 30.64 8.59 -17.45
C ILE A 540 29.87 7.34 -17.04
N ASP A 541 29.24 7.36 -15.86
CA ASP A 541 28.39 6.31 -15.29
C ASP A 541 26.89 6.54 -15.55
N TYR A 542 26.53 7.51 -16.42
CA TYR A 542 25.14 7.84 -16.73
C TYR A 542 24.36 6.65 -17.31
N TYR A 543 24.99 5.85 -18.17
CA TYR A 543 24.42 4.61 -18.68
C TYR A 543 25.01 3.40 -17.97
N ASN A 544 24.15 2.42 -17.68
CA ASN A 544 24.56 1.19 -16.98
C ASN A 544 25.35 0.21 -17.86
N ASN A 545 25.41 0.43 -19.16
CA ASN A 545 26.11 -0.44 -20.11
C ASN A 545 26.67 0.32 -21.33
N GLU A 546 27.69 -0.27 -21.96
CA GLU A 546 28.32 0.30 -23.15
C GLU A 546 27.43 0.38 -24.39
N ALA A 547 26.39 -0.47 -24.48
CA ALA A 547 25.48 -0.49 -25.63
C ALA A 547 24.67 0.81 -25.77
N GLU A 548 24.32 1.43 -24.65
CA GLU A 548 23.60 2.71 -24.64
C GLU A 548 24.51 3.86 -25.05
N TRP A 549 25.79 3.87 -24.61
CA TRP A 549 26.80 4.80 -25.09
C TRP A 549 27.07 4.64 -26.58
N LEU A 550 27.17 3.38 -27.07
CA LEU A 550 27.34 3.08 -28.48
C LEU A 550 26.17 3.62 -29.30
N ARG A 551 24.94 3.40 -28.87
CA ARG A 551 23.74 3.94 -29.54
C ARG A 551 23.77 5.45 -29.66
N ASP A 552 24.23 6.16 -28.62
CA ASP A 552 24.22 7.62 -28.62
C ASP A 552 25.39 8.21 -29.44
N VAL A 553 26.57 7.61 -29.37
CA VAL A 553 27.72 8.10 -30.15
C VAL A 553 27.55 7.79 -31.63
N ALA A 554 26.98 6.65 -32.01
CA ALA A 554 26.88 6.22 -33.42
C ALA A 554 25.78 6.93 -34.23
N LYS A 555 25.13 7.96 -33.67
CA LYS A 555 24.18 8.80 -34.40
C LYS A 555 24.87 9.59 -35.52
N GLU A 556 24.17 9.75 -36.66
CA GLU A 556 24.73 10.44 -37.85
C GLU A 556 25.28 11.84 -37.53
N LYS A 557 24.67 12.57 -36.59
CA LYS A 557 25.18 13.89 -36.15
C LYS A 557 26.59 13.87 -35.55
N ASN A 558 27.05 12.72 -35.07
CA ASN A 558 28.38 12.52 -34.48
C ASN A 558 29.38 11.91 -35.45
N LYS A 559 28.95 11.61 -36.68
CA LYS A 559 29.78 11.05 -37.73
C LYS A 559 30.76 12.08 -38.26
N LEU A 560 32.01 11.69 -38.38
CA LEU A 560 33.11 12.54 -38.84
C LEU A 560 33.91 11.81 -39.91
N ASN A 561 34.44 12.58 -40.86
CA ASN A 561 35.35 12.07 -41.91
C ASN A 561 36.83 12.38 -41.56
N LEU A 562 37.20 12.04 -40.34
CA LEU A 562 38.51 12.36 -39.76
C LEU A 562 39.22 11.09 -39.30
N TYR A 563 40.54 11.01 -39.54
CA TYR A 563 41.35 9.86 -39.14
C TYR A 563 42.62 10.26 -38.34
N SER A 564 42.82 11.54 -38.09
CA SER A 564 44.03 12.02 -37.42
C SER A 564 43.79 13.01 -36.29
N ASN A 565 42.92 13.97 -36.47
CA ASN A 565 42.71 15.04 -35.50
C ASN A 565 41.22 15.43 -35.41
N TYR A 566 40.80 15.83 -34.23
CA TYR A 566 39.49 16.38 -33.91
C TYR A 566 39.63 17.48 -32.87
N THR A 567 38.90 18.57 -32.98
CA THR A 567 38.97 19.65 -31.99
C THR A 567 37.59 19.93 -31.41
N VAL A 568 37.51 20.09 -30.10
CA VAL A 568 36.29 20.42 -29.39
C VAL A 568 36.52 21.65 -28.51
N THR A 569 35.44 22.38 -28.21
CA THR A 569 35.41 23.41 -27.17
C THR A 569 34.72 22.89 -25.92
N ALA A 570 35.32 23.15 -24.75
CA ALA A 570 34.80 22.71 -23.46
C ALA A 570 34.97 23.80 -22.39
N GLU A 571 34.08 23.88 -21.42
CA GLU A 571 34.24 24.76 -20.26
C GLU A 571 35.33 24.21 -19.34
N TYR A 572 36.14 25.11 -18.76
CA TYR A 572 37.06 24.75 -17.69
C TYR A 572 36.30 24.31 -16.43
N GLU A 573 36.95 23.48 -15.61
CA GLU A 573 36.48 23.01 -14.32
C GLU A 573 35.09 22.32 -14.36
N LYS A 574 34.82 21.68 -15.50
CA LYS A 574 33.63 20.90 -15.76
C LYS A 574 34.00 19.53 -16.32
N ALA A 575 33.39 18.50 -15.79
CA ALA A 575 33.55 17.14 -16.29
C ALA A 575 32.79 16.93 -17.60
N TYR A 576 33.44 16.28 -18.55
CA TYR A 576 32.84 15.84 -19.81
C TYR A 576 33.17 14.37 -20.03
N THR A 577 32.22 13.63 -20.56
CA THR A 577 32.46 12.28 -21.06
C THR A 577 32.76 12.34 -22.55
N VAL A 578 33.90 11.80 -22.94
CA VAL A 578 34.35 11.66 -24.33
C VAL A 578 34.08 10.24 -24.78
N VAL A 579 33.24 10.08 -25.78
CA VAL A 579 32.84 8.78 -26.34
C VAL A 579 33.21 8.73 -27.81
N ALA A 580 33.85 7.65 -28.23
CA ALA A 580 34.15 7.47 -29.64
C ALA A 580 34.02 5.98 -30.05
N VAL A 581 33.67 5.76 -31.30
CA VAL A 581 33.65 4.43 -31.91
C VAL A 581 33.95 4.51 -33.39
N ALA A 582 34.62 3.49 -33.92
CA ALA A 582 34.79 3.30 -35.35
C ALA A 582 33.92 2.16 -35.85
N LYS A 583 33.40 2.32 -37.08
CA LYS A 583 32.66 1.28 -37.80
C LYS A 583 33.48 0.90 -39.04
N ASP A 584 33.84 -0.37 -39.13
CA ASP A 584 34.67 -0.87 -40.21
C ASP A 584 33.94 -0.98 -41.54
N ALA A 585 34.65 -1.28 -42.63
CA ALA A 585 34.09 -1.45 -43.97
C ALA A 585 33.01 -2.56 -44.08
N ASN A 586 32.96 -3.50 -43.11
CA ASN A 586 31.96 -4.55 -43.05
C ASN A 586 30.72 -4.11 -42.27
N GLY A 587 30.69 -2.91 -41.72
CA GLY A 587 29.58 -2.37 -40.92
C GLY A 587 29.60 -2.79 -39.46
N ASN A 588 30.69 -3.39 -38.95
CA ASN A 588 30.84 -3.77 -37.56
C ASN A 588 31.47 -2.66 -36.74
N TYR A 589 30.96 -2.37 -35.56
CA TYR A 589 31.56 -1.42 -34.65
C TYR A 589 32.72 -2.04 -33.88
N GLY A 590 33.83 -1.32 -33.80
CA GLY A 590 34.97 -1.66 -32.96
C GLY A 590 34.72 -1.44 -31.48
N LYS A 591 35.78 -1.53 -30.69
CA LYS A 591 35.68 -1.27 -29.24
C LYS A 591 35.32 0.20 -29.01
N LEU A 592 34.37 0.41 -28.10
CA LEU A 592 34.00 1.75 -27.64
C LEU A 592 35.17 2.38 -26.88
N PHE A 593 35.55 3.62 -27.24
CA PHE A 593 36.38 4.48 -26.43
C PHE A 593 35.48 5.29 -25.50
N LEU A 594 35.75 5.25 -24.22
CA LEU A 594 34.99 5.98 -23.20
C LEU A 594 35.96 6.47 -22.13
N ASP A 595 36.07 7.79 -21.96
CA ASP A 595 36.95 8.41 -20.99
C ASP A 595 36.39 9.74 -20.48
N GLU A 596 36.86 10.20 -19.33
CA GLU A 596 36.48 11.47 -18.73
C GLU A 596 37.49 12.57 -19.03
N MET A 597 37.03 13.72 -19.50
CA MET A 597 37.83 14.91 -19.72
C MET A 597 37.47 15.98 -18.69
N TYR A 598 38.47 16.41 -17.94
CA TYR A 598 38.37 17.54 -17.01
C TYR A 598 39.55 18.48 -17.20
N LEU A 599 39.29 19.76 -17.45
CA LEU A 599 40.31 20.73 -17.86
C LEU A 599 40.45 21.81 -16.78
N TYR A 600 41.70 22.04 -16.35
CA TYR A 600 42.00 23.16 -15.46
C TYR A 600 42.49 24.34 -16.28
N LYS A 601 42.01 25.56 -16.01
CA LYS A 601 42.42 26.77 -16.70
C LYS A 601 43.90 27.07 -16.50
N SER A 602 44.48 26.69 -15.36
CA SER A 602 45.91 26.85 -15.03
C SER A 602 46.82 26.05 -15.94
N ASP A 603 46.29 25.00 -16.58
CA ASP A 603 47.06 24.05 -17.37
C ASP A 603 46.94 24.35 -18.89
N SER A 604 46.35 25.49 -19.25
CA SER A 604 46.27 25.95 -20.64
C SER A 604 47.67 26.23 -21.20
N GLU A 605 47.94 25.70 -22.38
CA GLU A 605 49.14 25.97 -23.13
C GLU A 605 49.13 27.39 -23.77
N ASP A 606 50.29 27.94 -24.06
CA ASP A 606 50.42 29.19 -24.79
C ASP A 606 49.91 29.02 -26.23
N VAL A 607 49.09 29.94 -26.68
CA VAL A 607 48.45 29.94 -27.99
C VAL A 607 49.44 29.90 -29.18
N VAL A 608 50.70 30.28 -28.97
CA VAL A 608 51.76 30.19 -29.98
C VAL A 608 52.00 28.74 -30.47
N GLY A 609 51.66 27.75 -29.62
CA GLY A 609 51.74 26.32 -29.95
C GLY A 609 50.48 25.75 -30.63
N TYR A 610 49.42 26.53 -30.77
CA TYR A 610 48.19 26.09 -31.40
C TYR A 610 48.34 25.88 -32.91
N VAL A 611 47.80 24.77 -33.39
CA VAL A 611 47.72 24.46 -34.82
C VAL A 611 46.27 24.21 -35.17
N HIS A 612 45.72 24.97 -36.09
CA HIS A 612 44.34 24.79 -36.58
C HIS A 612 44.16 23.38 -37.16
N THR A 613 43.08 22.74 -36.80
CA THR A 613 42.68 21.44 -37.36
C THR A 613 41.26 21.55 -37.91
N ASP A 614 41.11 21.26 -39.20
CA ASP A 614 39.80 21.24 -39.85
C ASP A 614 38.95 20.06 -39.33
N ASN A 615 37.82 20.37 -38.72
CA ASN A 615 36.83 19.39 -38.24
C ASN A 615 35.79 19.03 -39.33
N LYS A 616 36.14 19.05 -40.62
CA LYS A 616 35.21 18.82 -41.73
C LYS A 616 35.40 17.48 -42.43
#